data_fe9c50ac36eaf94349046aef733356ae
#
_entry.id   fe9c50ac36eaf94349046aef733356ae
#
_cell.length_a   1.000
_cell.length_b   1.000
_cell.length_c   1.000
_cell.angle_alpha   90.00
_cell.angle_beta   90.00
_cell.angle_gamma   90.00
#
_symmetry.space_group_name_H-M   'P 1'
#
loop_
_entity.id
_entity.type
_entity.pdbx_description
1 polymer ?
#
loop_
_entity_poly.entity_id
_entity_poly.type
_entity_poly.pdbx_seq_one_letter_code
_entity_poly.pdbx_strand_id
1 'polypeptide(L)'
;MSPPRPGPVLTSRLIPVECAMAPAQDESLISTPAQLRELVDHVRAAGRFGFDTEFVSEDTFEPVLCLIQVATADRLAAIDPQAVRDLSAFWKLVHDPKLEVVMHAAGEDMRICLLHTGAVPRRIFDVQIAAGLVGYSYPLSLVNLAAQVLRIALSNSETRTDWRRRPLTTAQLRYALDDVRHLLDLADHLEAELRQMGRSDWAEAEFADFLAATLDRADQERWRRLPGLHQLSRRGLETARRMAEWREDEARRQNRPLRQVMRDDLLVAIAKRQPSSRRDLEALRDFNRPALLSKTQAILAELEEARAVPEDRLPELSQRPDDSPGASTVASLLSAALAQLCIQHKVSGSLVANVSDLKHLIRWYLDGRPEHDRPALLEGWRGKLCGQLLLEILEGRRTFRVVDPASEYPVALEPA
;
A
#
# COMPACT_ATOMS: atom_id res chain seq x y z
N MET A 1 33.32 18.57 47.04
CA MET A 1 33.47 18.39 45.60
C MET A 1 32.17 18.75 44.93
N SER A 2 32.16 19.85 44.24
CA SER A 2 30.96 20.34 43.54
C SER A 2 30.71 19.52 42.27
N PRO A 3 29.45 19.27 41.83
CA PRO A 3 29.17 18.51 40.62
C PRO A 3 29.52 19.31 39.36
N PRO A 4 29.86 18.67 38.25
CA PRO A 4 30.23 19.34 37.01
C PRO A 4 29.01 20.02 36.38
N ARG A 5 29.24 21.20 35.82
CA ARG A 5 28.24 22.00 35.10
C ARG A 5 27.81 21.27 33.80
N PRO A 6 26.51 21.30 33.45
CA PRO A 6 26.07 20.76 32.18
C PRO A 6 26.68 21.57 31.01
N GLY A 7 27.15 20.87 29.99
CA GLY A 7 27.66 21.44 28.75
C GLY A 7 26.56 22.12 27.93
N PRO A 8 26.92 22.97 26.97
CA PRO A 8 25.95 23.76 26.21
C PRO A 8 25.03 22.86 25.38
N VAL A 9 23.73 23.06 25.56
CA VAL A 9 22.68 22.52 24.71
C VAL A 9 22.86 23.15 23.32
N LEU A 10 23.24 22.36 22.34
CA LEU A 10 23.24 22.75 20.93
C LEU A 10 21.76 22.90 20.50
N THR A 11 21.22 24.11 20.66
CA THR A 11 20.00 24.51 19.98
C THR A 11 20.34 24.55 18.48
N SER A 12 19.86 23.56 17.73
CA SER A 12 19.86 23.60 16.28
C SER A 12 19.10 24.86 15.83
N ARG A 13 19.83 25.85 15.36
CA ARG A 13 19.23 26.99 14.66
C ARG A 13 18.58 26.42 13.39
N LEU A 14 17.25 26.32 13.43
CA LEU A 14 16.44 26.20 12.24
C LEU A 14 16.76 27.42 11.36
N ILE A 15 17.38 27.19 10.22
CA ILE A 15 17.50 28.20 9.17
C ILE A 15 16.07 28.41 8.69
N PRO A 16 15.50 29.64 8.75
CA PRO A 16 14.22 29.89 8.13
C PRO A 16 14.42 29.74 6.61
N VAL A 17 13.89 28.68 6.03
CA VAL A 17 13.66 28.66 4.60
C VAL A 17 12.51 29.65 4.41
N GLU A 18 12.81 30.84 3.90
CA GLU A 18 11.79 31.71 3.33
C GLU A 18 11.05 30.86 2.30
N CYS A 19 9.82 30.50 2.63
CA CYS A 19 8.90 29.87 1.71
C CYS A 19 8.62 30.92 0.63
N ALA A 20 9.41 30.92 -0.44
CA ALA A 20 9.07 31.64 -1.65
C ALA A 20 7.69 31.12 -2.05
N MET A 21 6.67 31.99 -2.05
CA MET A 21 5.35 31.65 -2.58
C MET A 21 5.57 31.03 -3.94
N ALA A 22 5.16 29.77 -4.11
CA ALA A 22 5.19 29.12 -5.41
C ALA A 22 4.49 30.03 -6.43
N PRO A 23 4.99 30.14 -7.66
CA PRO A 23 4.34 30.92 -8.69
C PRO A 23 2.89 30.47 -8.84
N ALA A 24 1.97 31.41 -9.12
CA ALA A 24 0.56 31.09 -9.32
C ALA A 24 0.47 30.07 -10.46
N GLN A 25 0.05 28.84 -10.12
CA GLN A 25 -0.11 27.75 -11.10
C GLN A 25 -1.38 28.00 -11.92
N ASP A 26 -1.31 27.79 -13.23
CA ASP A 26 -2.49 27.81 -14.11
C ASP A 26 -3.37 26.58 -13.82
N GLU A 27 -4.61 26.82 -13.39
CA GLU A 27 -5.57 25.77 -13.04
C GLU A 27 -6.55 25.52 -14.19
N SER A 28 -6.65 24.25 -14.65
CA SER A 28 -7.51 23.91 -15.77
C SER A 28 -8.25 22.58 -15.63
N LEU A 29 -9.53 22.58 -16.05
CA LEU A 29 -10.28 21.34 -16.27
C LEU A 29 -10.14 20.93 -17.75
N ILE A 30 -9.55 19.76 -17.98
CA ILE A 30 -9.32 19.19 -19.29
C ILE A 30 -10.55 18.38 -19.70
N SER A 31 -11.30 18.89 -20.64
CA SER A 31 -12.58 18.30 -21.10
C SER A 31 -12.61 18.06 -22.63
N THR A 32 -11.53 18.37 -23.34
CA THR A 32 -11.43 18.11 -24.77
C THR A 32 -10.13 17.39 -25.16
N PRO A 33 -10.13 16.62 -26.25
CA PRO A 33 -8.90 15.97 -26.74
C PRO A 33 -7.77 16.95 -27.11
N ALA A 34 -8.10 18.19 -27.50
CA ALA A 34 -7.10 19.21 -27.80
C ALA A 34 -6.37 19.67 -26.54
N GLN A 35 -7.11 19.96 -25.49
CA GLN A 35 -6.54 20.32 -24.16
C GLN A 35 -5.70 19.16 -23.60
N LEU A 36 -6.15 17.90 -23.77
CA LEU A 36 -5.36 16.76 -23.32
C LEU A 36 -4.01 16.66 -24.04
N ARG A 37 -3.98 16.86 -25.37
CA ARG A 37 -2.71 16.85 -26.13
C ARG A 37 -1.75 17.95 -25.65
N GLU A 38 -2.26 19.16 -25.45
CA GLU A 38 -1.48 20.28 -24.92
C GLU A 38 -0.90 19.96 -23.55
N LEU A 39 -1.71 19.42 -22.62
CA LEU A 39 -1.24 18.99 -21.30
C LEU A 39 -0.17 17.89 -21.42
N VAL A 40 -0.36 16.91 -22.28
CA VAL A 40 0.61 15.82 -22.53
C VAL A 40 1.96 16.37 -22.97
N ASP A 41 1.97 17.34 -23.89
CA ASP A 41 3.21 17.95 -24.38
C ASP A 41 3.87 18.79 -23.29
N HIS A 42 3.09 19.51 -22.50
CA HIS A 42 3.55 20.27 -21.36
C HIS A 42 4.21 19.38 -20.28
N VAL A 43 3.55 18.29 -19.86
CA VAL A 43 4.08 17.33 -18.87
C VAL A 43 5.36 16.66 -19.38
N ARG A 44 5.40 16.32 -20.67
CA ARG A 44 6.61 15.74 -21.28
C ARG A 44 7.78 16.70 -21.22
N ALA A 45 7.56 17.98 -21.44
CA ALA A 45 8.59 19.01 -21.33
C ALA A 45 9.05 19.24 -19.89
N ALA A 46 8.15 19.10 -18.91
CA ALA A 46 8.46 19.25 -17.49
C ALA A 46 9.36 18.10 -16.95
N GLY A 47 9.25 16.88 -17.48
CA GLY A 47 10.08 15.73 -17.08
C GLY A 47 9.68 15.07 -15.76
N ARG A 48 8.87 15.75 -14.93
CA ARG A 48 8.36 15.30 -13.62
C ARG A 48 6.98 15.88 -13.39
N PHE A 49 6.07 15.10 -12.82
CA PHE A 49 4.71 15.58 -12.53
C PHE A 49 4.08 14.87 -11.33
N GLY A 50 3.26 15.62 -10.59
CA GLY A 50 2.37 15.10 -9.56
C GLY A 50 1.17 14.40 -10.20
N PHE A 51 0.74 13.27 -9.62
CA PHE A 51 -0.35 12.45 -10.11
C PHE A 51 -1.20 11.90 -8.96
N ASP A 52 -2.52 11.99 -9.14
CA ASP A 52 -3.52 11.41 -8.25
C ASP A 52 -4.78 11.06 -9.03
N THR A 53 -5.68 10.24 -8.46
CA THR A 53 -6.93 9.84 -9.11
C THR A 53 -8.12 9.85 -8.16
N GLU A 54 -9.28 10.30 -8.67
CA GLU A 54 -10.56 10.10 -7.99
C GLU A 54 -11.38 9.04 -8.71
N PHE A 55 -11.90 8.08 -7.93
CA PHE A 55 -12.70 6.97 -8.45
C PHE A 55 -13.81 6.55 -7.49
N VAL A 56 -14.80 5.83 -7.99
CA VAL A 56 -15.89 5.25 -7.21
C VAL A 56 -15.86 3.74 -7.34
N SER A 57 -15.80 3.03 -6.21
CA SER A 57 -15.71 1.57 -6.14
C SER A 57 -16.79 0.90 -5.26
N GLU A 58 -17.64 1.67 -4.57
CA GLU A 58 -18.54 1.13 -3.56
C GLU A 58 -19.70 0.30 -4.13
N ASP A 59 -20.11 0.57 -5.36
CA ASP A 59 -21.31 0.00 -5.98
C ASP A 59 -21.06 -0.68 -7.34
N THR A 60 -19.81 -0.75 -7.80
CA THR A 60 -19.40 -1.36 -9.07
C THR A 60 -18.43 -2.52 -8.86
N PHE A 61 -18.33 -3.40 -9.87
CA PHE A 61 -17.35 -4.49 -9.86
C PHE A 61 -15.92 -3.97 -9.98
N GLU A 62 -15.68 -3.09 -10.92
CA GLU A 62 -14.41 -2.37 -11.09
C GLU A 62 -14.56 -0.92 -10.68
N PRO A 63 -13.52 -0.29 -10.12
CA PRO A 63 -13.54 1.14 -9.84
C PRO A 63 -13.84 1.94 -11.12
N VAL A 64 -14.72 2.91 -11.01
CA VAL A 64 -15.00 3.86 -12.08
C VAL A 64 -14.10 5.07 -11.90
N LEU A 65 -13.11 5.23 -12.77
CA LEU A 65 -12.24 6.41 -12.79
C LEU A 65 -13.09 7.65 -13.12
N CYS A 66 -13.04 8.64 -12.25
CA CYS A 66 -13.87 9.84 -12.32
C CYS A 66 -13.08 11.12 -12.60
N LEU A 67 -11.84 11.19 -12.14
CA LEU A 67 -10.97 12.35 -12.36
C LEU A 67 -9.50 11.88 -12.30
N ILE A 68 -8.63 12.58 -13.03
CA ILE A 68 -7.17 12.42 -12.96
C ILE A 68 -6.59 13.80 -12.67
N GLN A 69 -5.80 13.92 -11.61
CA GLN A 69 -5.12 15.15 -11.24
C GLN A 69 -3.66 15.11 -11.67
N VAL A 70 -3.20 16.22 -12.22
CA VAL A 70 -1.83 16.40 -12.72
C VAL A 70 -1.29 17.75 -12.23
N ALA A 71 -0.08 17.74 -11.71
CA ALA A 71 0.65 18.94 -11.33
C ALA A 71 2.03 18.98 -11.97
N THR A 72 2.41 20.14 -12.52
CA THR A 72 3.78 20.49 -12.82
C THR A 72 4.18 21.72 -11.98
N ALA A 73 5.39 22.20 -12.11
CA ALA A 73 5.85 23.38 -11.34
C ALA A 73 4.97 24.63 -11.56
N ASP A 74 4.39 24.76 -12.73
CA ASP A 74 3.67 25.96 -13.19
C ASP A 74 2.20 25.70 -13.60
N ARG A 75 1.74 24.43 -13.62
CA ARG A 75 0.39 24.08 -14.06
C ARG A 75 -0.26 23.00 -13.19
N LEU A 76 -1.55 23.21 -12.88
CA LEU A 76 -2.45 22.22 -12.28
C LEU A 76 -3.54 21.88 -13.28
N ALA A 77 -3.83 20.62 -13.45
CA ALA A 77 -4.87 20.16 -14.35
C ALA A 77 -5.67 19.01 -13.75
N ALA A 78 -6.98 19.03 -13.94
CA ALA A 78 -7.86 17.91 -13.68
C ALA A 78 -8.42 17.39 -15.02
N ILE A 79 -8.16 16.15 -15.38
CA ILE A 79 -8.65 15.54 -16.60
C ILE A 79 -9.97 14.85 -16.29
N ASP A 80 -11.03 15.17 -17.04
CA ASP A 80 -12.34 14.52 -16.92
C ASP A 80 -12.48 13.34 -17.90
N PRO A 81 -12.38 12.07 -17.41
CA PRO A 81 -12.51 10.88 -18.25
C PRO A 81 -13.90 10.72 -18.89
N GLN A 82 -14.93 11.37 -18.33
CA GLN A 82 -16.28 11.33 -18.92
C GLN A 82 -16.38 12.21 -20.17
N ALA A 83 -15.64 13.31 -20.20
CA ALA A 83 -15.57 14.23 -21.33
C ALA A 83 -14.50 13.81 -22.36
N VAL A 84 -13.32 13.37 -21.90
CA VAL A 84 -12.21 12.90 -22.74
C VAL A 84 -12.09 11.38 -22.63
N ARG A 85 -12.77 10.66 -23.51
CA ARG A 85 -12.84 9.19 -23.47
C ARG A 85 -11.54 8.48 -23.83
N ASP A 86 -10.76 9.05 -24.75
CA ASP A 86 -9.46 8.50 -25.13
C ASP A 86 -8.34 9.15 -24.30
N LEU A 87 -7.88 8.44 -23.31
CA LEU A 87 -6.79 8.82 -22.41
C LEU A 87 -5.44 8.17 -22.80
N SER A 88 -5.35 7.49 -23.94
CA SER A 88 -4.17 6.73 -24.34
C SER A 88 -2.89 7.57 -24.39
N ALA A 89 -2.99 8.83 -24.79
CA ALA A 89 -1.87 9.76 -24.81
C ALA A 89 -1.35 10.08 -23.40
N PHE A 90 -2.24 10.25 -22.42
CA PHE A 90 -1.90 10.46 -21.01
C PHE A 90 -1.26 9.21 -20.39
N TRP A 91 -1.87 8.05 -20.60
CA TRP A 91 -1.31 6.80 -20.05
C TRP A 91 0.09 6.48 -20.58
N LYS A 92 0.40 6.89 -21.83
CA LYS A 92 1.76 6.79 -22.37
C LYS A 92 2.76 7.66 -21.61
N LEU A 93 2.35 8.81 -21.04
CA LEU A 93 3.22 9.62 -20.18
C LEU A 93 3.50 8.89 -18.85
N VAL A 94 2.45 8.36 -18.22
CA VAL A 94 2.56 7.65 -16.95
C VAL A 94 3.56 6.49 -17.05
N HIS A 95 3.67 5.85 -18.21
CA HIS A 95 4.59 4.72 -18.45
C HIS A 95 5.93 5.12 -19.08
N ASP A 96 6.16 6.40 -19.38
CA ASP A 96 7.41 6.85 -19.98
C ASP A 96 8.56 6.75 -18.94
N PRO A 97 9.61 5.93 -19.20
CA PRO A 97 10.72 5.78 -18.25
C PRO A 97 11.54 7.05 -18.05
N LYS A 98 11.36 8.06 -18.90
CA LYS A 98 12.04 9.36 -18.77
C LYS A 98 11.33 10.30 -17.81
N LEU A 99 10.06 10.03 -17.49
CA LEU A 99 9.25 10.85 -16.62
C LEU A 99 9.21 10.25 -15.21
N GLU A 100 9.29 11.11 -14.22
CA GLU A 100 9.07 10.75 -12.82
C GLU A 100 7.66 11.14 -12.40
N VAL A 101 6.94 10.15 -11.84
CA VAL A 101 5.57 10.33 -11.35
C VAL A 101 5.63 10.49 -9.84
N VAL A 102 5.27 11.68 -9.34
CA VAL A 102 5.25 11.99 -7.91
C VAL A 102 3.85 11.76 -7.37
N MET A 103 3.74 10.99 -6.29
CA MET A 103 2.46 10.53 -5.75
C MET A 103 2.48 10.53 -4.23
N HIS A 104 1.30 10.41 -3.63
CA HIS A 104 1.14 10.18 -2.20
C HIS A 104 0.30 8.94 -1.95
N ALA A 105 0.85 7.94 -1.25
CA ALA A 105 0.17 6.68 -0.94
C ALA A 105 -0.38 5.95 -2.18
N ALA A 106 0.43 5.80 -3.19
CA ALA A 106 0.12 5.45 -4.59
C ALA A 106 -0.61 4.12 -4.82
N GLY A 107 -0.95 3.34 -3.77
CA GLY A 107 -1.45 1.96 -3.91
C GLY A 107 -2.72 1.82 -4.76
N GLU A 108 -3.71 2.68 -4.56
CA GLU A 108 -4.97 2.63 -5.33
C GLU A 108 -4.79 3.20 -6.73
N ASP A 109 -3.98 4.25 -6.91
CA ASP A 109 -3.67 4.82 -8.22
C ASP A 109 -2.93 3.82 -9.11
N MET A 110 -2.00 3.03 -8.53
CA MET A 110 -1.36 1.92 -9.25
C MET A 110 -2.38 0.88 -9.71
N ARG A 111 -3.39 0.60 -8.90
CA ARG A 111 -4.48 -0.30 -9.28
C ARG A 111 -5.32 0.27 -10.43
N ILE A 112 -5.59 1.57 -10.44
CA ILE A 112 -6.24 2.26 -11.55
C ILE A 112 -5.38 2.20 -12.82
N CYS A 113 -4.07 2.46 -12.71
CA CYS A 113 -3.14 2.30 -13.83
C CYS A 113 -3.19 0.90 -14.43
N LEU A 114 -3.07 -0.14 -13.59
CA LEU A 114 -3.15 -1.55 -14.02
C LEU A 114 -4.49 -1.88 -14.70
N LEU A 115 -5.60 -1.40 -14.15
CA LEU A 115 -6.93 -1.63 -14.71
C LEU A 115 -7.07 -1.05 -16.14
N HIS A 116 -6.56 0.16 -16.35
CA HIS A 116 -6.72 0.87 -17.61
C HIS A 116 -5.65 0.56 -18.66
N THR A 117 -4.48 0.08 -18.24
CA THR A 117 -3.32 -0.06 -19.16
C THR A 117 -2.60 -1.40 -19.08
N GLY A 118 -2.87 -2.21 -18.05
CA GLY A 118 -2.13 -3.44 -17.76
C GLY A 118 -0.69 -3.19 -17.24
N ALA A 119 -0.35 -1.95 -16.88
CA ALA A 119 1.00 -1.60 -16.44
C ALA A 119 0.99 -0.55 -15.32
N VAL A 120 2.13 -0.40 -14.63
CA VAL A 120 2.39 0.65 -13.63
C VAL A 120 3.45 1.63 -14.16
N PRO A 121 3.56 2.85 -13.59
CA PRO A 121 4.65 3.76 -13.91
C PRO A 121 6.03 3.10 -13.78
N ARG A 122 7.00 3.54 -14.58
CA ARG A 122 8.37 3.01 -14.53
C ARG A 122 9.23 3.69 -13.45
N ARG A 123 8.92 4.95 -13.15
CA ARG A 123 9.62 5.74 -12.13
C ARG A 123 8.60 6.47 -11.29
N ILE A 124 8.62 6.22 -10.00
CA ILE A 124 7.77 6.91 -9.03
C ILE A 124 8.61 7.57 -7.94
N PHE A 125 8.05 8.61 -7.36
CA PHE A 125 8.47 9.16 -6.07
C PHE A 125 7.22 9.25 -5.18
N ASP A 126 7.06 8.29 -4.25
CA ASP A 126 5.95 8.34 -3.28
C ASP A 126 6.38 9.14 -2.05
N VAL A 127 5.79 10.32 -1.88
CA VAL A 127 6.14 11.22 -0.77
C VAL A 127 5.82 10.64 0.61
N GLN A 128 4.87 9.71 0.72
CA GLN A 128 4.55 9.04 1.98
C GLN A 128 5.66 8.05 2.38
N ILE A 129 6.18 7.26 1.44
CA ILE A 129 7.31 6.35 1.66
C ILE A 129 8.57 7.17 1.98
N ALA A 130 8.88 8.18 1.17
CA ALA A 130 10.03 9.06 1.37
C ALA A 130 10.02 9.71 2.76
N ALA A 131 8.86 10.22 3.20
CA ALA A 131 8.69 10.80 4.53
C ALA A 131 9.00 9.78 5.66
N GLY A 132 8.53 8.55 5.52
CA GLY A 132 8.82 7.48 6.49
C GLY A 132 10.31 7.16 6.60
N LEU A 133 11.07 7.29 5.51
CA LEU A 133 12.51 7.06 5.48
C LEU A 133 13.33 8.18 6.13
N VAL A 134 12.77 9.37 6.29
CA VAL A 134 13.45 10.52 6.96
C VAL A 134 12.90 10.82 8.36
N GLY A 135 12.01 9.95 8.89
CA GLY A 135 11.60 9.98 10.29
C GLY A 135 10.19 10.50 10.55
N TYR A 136 9.42 10.87 9.54
CA TYR A 136 7.99 11.12 9.71
C TYR A 136 7.25 9.81 9.94
N SER A 137 6.04 9.88 10.50
CA SER A 137 5.19 8.69 10.68
C SER A 137 4.83 8.06 9.35
N TYR A 138 4.69 6.73 9.32
CA TYR A 138 4.24 5.99 8.15
C TYR A 138 3.17 4.95 8.59
N PRO A 139 1.99 4.89 7.93
CA PRO A 139 1.52 5.87 6.93
C PRO A 139 1.17 7.24 7.53
N LEU A 140 1.26 8.29 6.74
CA LEU A 140 0.90 9.66 7.12
C LEU A 140 0.02 10.28 6.02
N SER A 141 -1.13 10.87 6.36
CA SER A 141 -2.00 11.52 5.37
C SER A 141 -1.31 12.72 4.71
N LEU A 142 -1.69 13.04 3.47
CA LEU A 142 -1.15 14.18 2.73
C LEU A 142 -1.30 15.50 3.50
N VAL A 143 -2.46 15.72 4.12
CA VAL A 143 -2.73 16.91 4.97
C VAL A 143 -1.72 17.03 6.11
N ASN A 144 -1.48 15.95 6.83
CA ASN A 144 -0.52 15.96 7.92
C ASN A 144 0.92 16.08 7.43
N LEU A 145 1.24 15.48 6.28
CA LEU A 145 2.55 15.59 5.67
C LEU A 145 2.84 17.02 5.23
N ALA A 146 1.91 17.65 4.49
CA ALA A 146 2.03 19.06 4.09
C ALA A 146 2.15 20.02 5.28
N ALA A 147 1.38 19.77 6.35
CA ALA A 147 1.46 20.57 7.57
C ALA A 147 2.82 20.43 8.28
N GLN A 148 3.39 19.23 8.33
CA GLN A 148 4.65 18.97 9.03
C GLN A 148 5.88 19.43 8.21
N VAL A 149 5.89 19.15 6.91
CA VAL A 149 7.03 19.40 6.03
C VAL A 149 7.02 20.86 5.50
N LEU A 150 5.89 21.28 4.91
CA LEU A 150 5.77 22.57 4.23
C LEU A 150 5.12 23.68 5.08
N ARG A 151 4.57 23.34 6.26
CA ARG A 151 3.80 24.26 7.11
C ARG A 151 2.54 24.80 6.43
N ILE A 152 1.93 24.01 5.55
CA ILE A 152 0.72 24.35 4.78
C ILE A 152 -0.46 23.55 5.36
N ALA A 153 -1.61 24.22 5.54
CA ALA A 153 -2.87 23.61 5.93
C ALA A 153 -3.69 23.26 4.68
N LEU A 154 -3.92 21.98 4.43
CA LEU A 154 -4.82 21.48 3.39
C LEU A 154 -6.20 21.13 3.96
N SER A 155 -7.24 21.12 3.12
CA SER A 155 -8.61 20.80 3.50
C SER A 155 -8.95 19.33 3.16
N ASN A 156 -9.73 18.66 4.02
CA ASN A 156 -10.23 17.29 3.82
C ASN A 156 -11.73 17.24 3.45
N SER A 157 -12.30 18.28 2.86
CA SER A 157 -13.76 18.47 2.82
C SER A 157 -14.53 17.52 1.90
N GLU A 158 -13.90 16.97 0.84
CA GLU A 158 -14.61 16.27 -0.26
C GLU A 158 -14.29 14.77 -0.39
N THR A 159 -13.61 14.15 0.57
CA THR A 159 -13.15 12.74 0.54
C THR A 159 -14.27 11.71 0.28
N ARG A 160 -15.55 12.04 0.55
CA ARG A 160 -16.71 11.12 0.43
C ARG A 160 -17.77 11.61 -0.54
N THR A 161 -17.41 12.44 -1.51
CA THR A 161 -18.35 12.93 -2.52
C THR A 161 -18.57 11.91 -3.66
N ASP A 162 -19.71 12.01 -4.37
CA ASP A 162 -19.93 11.19 -5.57
C ASP A 162 -19.26 11.84 -6.79
N TRP A 163 -18.03 11.41 -7.07
CA TRP A 163 -17.21 11.90 -8.16
C TRP A 163 -17.76 11.64 -9.57
N ARG A 164 -18.80 10.83 -9.73
CA ARG A 164 -19.46 10.58 -11.02
C ARG A 164 -20.34 11.73 -11.48
N ARG A 165 -20.78 12.59 -10.53
CA ARG A 165 -21.70 13.69 -10.84
C ARG A 165 -21.02 14.77 -11.68
N ARG A 166 -21.81 15.31 -12.63
CA ARG A 166 -21.40 16.45 -13.46
C ARG A 166 -22.50 17.51 -13.46
N PRO A 167 -22.12 18.80 -13.56
CA PRO A 167 -20.75 19.34 -13.50
C PRO A 167 -20.11 19.14 -12.12
N LEU A 168 -18.79 19.08 -12.06
CA LEU A 168 -18.04 19.14 -10.79
C LEU A 168 -18.30 20.48 -10.12
N THR A 169 -18.45 20.47 -8.80
CA THR A 169 -18.52 21.72 -8.02
C THR A 169 -17.14 22.36 -7.91
N THR A 170 -17.12 23.68 -7.66
CA THR A 170 -15.85 24.39 -7.42
C THR A 170 -15.09 23.80 -6.21
N ALA A 171 -15.81 23.35 -5.18
CA ALA A 171 -15.21 22.70 -4.00
C ALA A 171 -14.53 21.38 -4.36
N GLN A 172 -15.20 20.52 -5.15
CA GLN A 172 -14.63 19.27 -5.65
C GLN A 172 -13.37 19.51 -6.50
N LEU A 173 -13.44 20.46 -7.45
CA LEU A 173 -12.29 20.75 -8.30
C LEU A 173 -11.10 21.28 -7.49
N ARG A 174 -11.36 22.16 -6.53
CA ARG A 174 -10.32 22.70 -5.63
C ARG A 174 -9.69 21.56 -4.80
N TYR A 175 -10.51 20.74 -4.17
CA TYR A 175 -10.05 19.61 -3.39
C TYR A 175 -9.13 18.69 -4.23
N ALA A 176 -9.60 18.26 -5.40
CA ALA A 176 -8.84 17.38 -6.29
C ALA A 176 -7.50 18.01 -6.74
N LEU A 177 -7.48 19.31 -7.03
CA LEU A 177 -6.24 20.00 -7.39
C LEU A 177 -5.30 20.17 -6.18
N ASP A 178 -5.84 20.33 -4.99
CA ASP A 178 -5.04 20.47 -3.75
C ASP A 178 -4.33 19.14 -3.41
N ASP A 179 -4.86 17.97 -3.81
CA ASP A 179 -4.21 16.66 -3.61
C ASP A 179 -2.92 16.51 -4.43
N VAL A 180 -2.74 17.27 -5.50
CA VAL A 180 -1.50 17.25 -6.30
C VAL A 180 -0.68 18.53 -6.22
N ARG A 181 -1.27 19.64 -5.79
CA ARG A 181 -0.67 20.99 -5.80
C ARG A 181 0.72 21.06 -5.19
N HIS A 182 0.91 20.41 -4.07
CA HIS A 182 2.14 20.46 -3.30
C HIS A 182 2.97 19.18 -3.36
N LEU A 183 2.62 18.23 -4.24
CA LEU A 183 3.37 16.98 -4.33
C LEU A 183 4.82 17.21 -4.75
N LEU A 184 5.08 18.11 -5.70
CA LEU A 184 6.42 18.41 -6.16
C LEU A 184 7.25 19.11 -5.09
N ASP A 185 6.67 20.07 -4.38
CA ASP A 185 7.33 20.77 -3.26
C ASP A 185 7.70 19.79 -2.14
N LEU A 186 6.77 18.86 -1.80
CA LEU A 186 7.01 17.79 -0.83
C LEU A 186 8.14 16.87 -1.29
N ALA A 187 8.11 16.48 -2.55
CA ALA A 187 9.11 15.59 -3.11
C ALA A 187 10.50 16.24 -3.11
N ASP A 188 10.62 17.50 -3.52
CA ASP A 188 11.88 18.23 -3.52
C ASP A 188 12.47 18.36 -2.11
N HIS A 189 11.62 18.66 -1.12
CA HIS A 189 12.04 18.74 0.28
C HIS A 189 12.52 17.38 0.81
N LEU A 190 11.71 16.35 0.62
CA LEU A 190 12.03 15.00 1.10
C LEU A 190 13.23 14.39 0.37
N GLU A 191 13.40 14.66 -0.92
CA GLU A 191 14.58 14.26 -1.69
C GLU A 191 15.85 14.92 -1.14
N ALA A 192 15.79 16.20 -0.78
CA ALA A 192 16.91 16.90 -0.14
C ALA A 192 17.26 16.28 1.23
N GLU A 193 16.26 15.96 2.07
CA GLU A 193 16.46 15.27 3.35
C GLU A 193 17.06 13.87 3.16
N LEU A 194 16.53 13.07 2.23
CA LEU A 194 17.07 11.75 1.89
C LEU A 194 18.53 11.81 1.47
N ARG A 195 18.87 12.78 0.62
CA ARG A 195 20.25 13.01 0.16
C ARG A 195 21.17 13.43 1.32
N GLN A 196 20.70 14.33 2.19
CA GLN A 196 21.45 14.78 3.38
C GLN A 196 21.71 13.63 4.36
N MET A 197 20.76 12.69 4.49
CA MET A 197 20.89 11.50 5.34
C MET A 197 21.63 10.33 4.67
N GLY A 198 21.99 10.44 3.38
CA GLY A 198 22.61 9.36 2.60
C GLY A 198 21.65 8.18 2.38
N ARG A 199 20.36 8.46 2.16
CA ARG A 199 19.27 7.45 2.04
C ARG A 199 18.58 7.46 0.69
N SER A 200 19.13 8.10 -0.32
CA SER A 200 18.55 8.11 -1.67
C SER A 200 18.41 6.69 -2.24
N ASP A 201 19.41 5.84 -2.02
CA ASP A 201 19.38 4.43 -2.40
C ASP A 201 18.32 3.61 -1.63
N TRP A 202 18.00 3.99 -0.40
CA TRP A 202 16.91 3.38 0.37
C TRP A 202 15.55 3.68 -0.27
N ALA A 203 15.33 4.93 -0.65
CA ALA A 203 14.09 5.37 -1.29
C ALA A 203 13.91 4.70 -2.66
N GLU A 204 14.96 4.64 -3.48
CA GLU A 204 14.93 3.95 -4.78
C GLU A 204 14.58 2.47 -4.62
N ALA A 205 15.17 1.78 -3.63
CA ALA A 205 14.86 0.39 -3.34
C ALA A 205 13.39 0.22 -2.91
N GLU A 206 12.87 1.07 -1.99
CA GLU A 206 11.49 1.00 -1.53
C GLU A 206 10.48 1.26 -2.66
N PHE A 207 10.76 2.22 -3.55
CA PHE A 207 9.90 2.48 -4.70
C PHE A 207 9.90 1.30 -5.67
N ALA A 208 11.05 0.67 -5.90
CA ALA A 208 11.16 -0.52 -6.75
C ALA A 208 10.40 -1.71 -6.12
N ASP A 209 10.58 -1.96 -4.82
CA ASP A 209 9.89 -3.01 -4.07
C ASP A 209 8.37 -2.79 -4.06
N PHE A 210 7.93 -1.54 -3.89
CA PHE A 210 6.50 -1.18 -3.94
C PHE A 210 5.89 -1.48 -5.32
N LEU A 211 6.57 -1.12 -6.41
CA LEU A 211 6.12 -1.42 -7.77
C LEU A 211 6.09 -2.93 -8.04
N ALA A 212 7.14 -3.66 -7.65
CA ALA A 212 7.21 -5.12 -7.78
C ALA A 212 6.09 -5.81 -7.00
N ALA A 213 5.88 -5.43 -5.73
CA ALA A 213 4.81 -5.97 -4.90
C ALA A 213 3.41 -5.66 -5.47
N THR A 214 3.23 -4.53 -6.16
CA THR A 214 1.98 -4.18 -6.81
C THR A 214 1.71 -5.10 -8.01
N LEU A 215 2.71 -5.38 -8.83
CA LEU A 215 2.60 -6.30 -9.96
C LEU A 215 2.38 -7.73 -9.49
N ASP A 216 3.16 -8.22 -8.54
CA ASP A 216 2.99 -9.56 -7.95
C ASP A 216 1.59 -9.74 -7.37
N ARG A 217 1.06 -8.71 -6.70
CA ARG A 217 -0.30 -8.74 -6.17
C ARG A 217 -1.36 -8.78 -7.27
N ALA A 218 -1.12 -8.16 -8.41
CA ALA A 218 -2.02 -8.21 -9.56
C ALA A 218 -2.01 -9.60 -10.21
N ASP A 219 -0.85 -10.24 -10.32
CA ASP A 219 -0.67 -11.57 -10.91
C ASP A 219 -1.16 -12.70 -9.98
N GLN A 220 -1.17 -12.46 -8.67
CA GLN A 220 -1.67 -13.46 -7.74
C GLN A 220 -3.16 -13.74 -7.95
N GLU A 221 -3.51 -15.02 -7.98
CA GLU A 221 -4.89 -15.50 -8.00
C GLU A 221 -5.69 -14.88 -6.85
N ARG A 222 -6.70 -14.09 -7.14
CA ARG A 222 -7.50 -13.33 -6.16
C ARG A 222 -8.07 -14.20 -5.04
N TRP A 223 -8.45 -15.45 -5.35
CA TRP A 223 -9.01 -16.36 -4.37
C TRP A 223 -8.04 -16.71 -3.24
N ARG A 224 -6.72 -16.69 -3.48
CA ARG A 224 -5.70 -16.96 -2.44
C ARG A 224 -5.66 -15.90 -1.33
N ARG A 225 -6.32 -14.77 -1.53
CA ARG A 225 -6.43 -13.69 -0.53
C ARG A 225 -7.65 -13.84 0.39
N LEU A 226 -8.49 -14.86 0.17
CA LEU A 226 -9.65 -15.10 1.02
C LEU A 226 -9.21 -15.42 2.46
N PRO A 227 -9.85 -14.82 3.47
CA PRO A 227 -9.54 -15.10 4.85
C PRO A 227 -9.95 -16.53 5.22
N GLY A 228 -9.13 -17.24 5.99
CA GLY A 228 -9.49 -18.55 6.52
C GLY A 228 -9.16 -19.76 5.63
N LEU A 229 -8.52 -19.57 4.48
CA LEU A 229 -8.11 -20.67 3.57
C LEU A 229 -7.24 -21.74 4.25
N HIS A 230 -6.42 -21.35 5.23
CA HIS A 230 -5.57 -22.25 6.00
C HIS A 230 -6.33 -23.31 6.79
N GLN A 231 -7.67 -23.16 6.94
CA GLN A 231 -8.53 -24.13 7.62
C GLN A 231 -9.15 -25.15 6.65
N LEU A 232 -8.91 -25.00 5.36
CA LEU A 232 -9.49 -25.83 4.32
C LEU A 232 -8.57 -27.01 3.97
N SER A 233 -9.17 -28.14 3.62
CA SER A 233 -8.48 -29.24 2.95
C SER A 233 -8.11 -28.82 1.51
N ARG A 234 -7.24 -29.60 0.84
CA ARG A 234 -6.92 -29.40 -0.58
C ARG A 234 -8.19 -29.34 -1.45
N ARG A 235 -9.16 -30.21 -1.20
CA ARG A 235 -10.48 -30.21 -1.86
C ARG A 235 -11.27 -28.93 -1.53
N GLY A 236 -11.22 -28.48 -0.27
CA GLY A 236 -11.81 -27.21 0.15
C GLY A 236 -11.18 -26.02 -0.54
N LEU A 237 -9.86 -26.01 -0.76
CA LEU A 237 -9.17 -24.96 -1.51
C LEU A 237 -9.61 -24.92 -2.98
N GLU A 238 -9.77 -26.08 -3.64
CA GLU A 238 -10.31 -26.14 -5.00
C GLU A 238 -11.74 -25.58 -5.07
N THR A 239 -12.56 -25.93 -4.09
CA THR A 239 -13.91 -25.37 -3.99
C THR A 239 -13.87 -23.86 -3.78
N ALA A 240 -12.98 -23.35 -2.93
CA ALA A 240 -12.82 -21.90 -2.71
C ALA A 240 -12.38 -21.19 -3.99
N ARG A 241 -11.45 -21.78 -4.76
CA ARG A 241 -11.00 -21.25 -6.05
C ARG A 241 -12.14 -21.12 -7.03
N ARG A 242 -12.86 -22.19 -7.32
CA ARG A 242 -14.00 -22.21 -8.26
C ARG A 242 -15.12 -21.27 -7.83
N MET A 243 -15.46 -21.28 -6.54
CA MET A 243 -16.49 -20.37 -6.01
C MET A 243 -16.08 -18.90 -6.08
N ALA A 244 -14.80 -18.60 -5.95
CA ALA A 244 -14.29 -17.24 -6.13
C ALA A 244 -14.34 -16.79 -7.59
N GLU A 245 -13.97 -17.67 -8.52
CA GLU A 245 -14.09 -17.44 -9.97
C GLU A 245 -15.56 -17.21 -10.37
N TRP A 246 -16.46 -18.11 -9.96
CA TRP A 246 -17.90 -17.98 -10.18
C TRP A 246 -18.43 -16.65 -9.62
N ARG A 247 -18.04 -16.28 -8.41
CA ARG A 247 -18.44 -15.01 -7.77
C ARG A 247 -17.92 -13.80 -8.55
N GLU A 248 -16.71 -13.87 -9.07
CA GLU A 248 -16.11 -12.80 -9.85
C GLU A 248 -16.85 -12.62 -11.19
N ASP A 249 -17.17 -13.70 -11.89
CA ASP A 249 -17.94 -13.66 -13.13
C ASP A 249 -19.35 -13.13 -12.91
N GLU A 250 -20.01 -13.53 -11.84
CA GLU A 250 -21.32 -13.04 -11.48
C GLU A 250 -21.30 -11.55 -11.09
N ALA A 251 -20.26 -11.11 -10.37
CA ALA A 251 -20.03 -9.72 -9.99
C ALA A 251 -19.78 -8.85 -11.23
N ARG A 252 -18.94 -9.31 -12.15
CA ARG A 252 -18.67 -8.64 -13.45
C ARG A 252 -19.93 -8.53 -14.27
N ARG A 253 -20.72 -9.61 -14.39
CA ARG A 253 -21.97 -9.66 -15.15
C ARG A 253 -23.01 -8.70 -14.60
N GLN A 254 -23.09 -8.55 -13.25
CA GLN A 254 -24.04 -7.65 -12.60
C GLN A 254 -23.49 -6.22 -12.41
N ASN A 255 -22.21 -6.01 -12.73
CA ASN A 255 -21.46 -4.81 -12.38
C ASN A 255 -21.62 -4.42 -10.90
N ARG A 256 -21.38 -5.36 -9.98
CA ARG A 256 -21.52 -5.15 -8.52
C ARG A 256 -20.29 -5.64 -7.76
N PRO A 257 -19.97 -5.05 -6.60
CA PRO A 257 -18.89 -5.52 -5.74
C PRO A 257 -19.04 -6.99 -5.38
N LEU A 258 -17.92 -7.72 -5.30
CA LEU A 258 -17.87 -9.15 -4.93
C LEU A 258 -18.68 -9.46 -3.67
N ARG A 259 -18.55 -8.61 -2.63
CA ARG A 259 -19.26 -8.77 -1.34
C ARG A 259 -20.79 -8.68 -1.44
N GLN A 260 -21.32 -7.99 -2.46
CA GLN A 260 -22.77 -7.90 -2.70
C GLN A 260 -23.31 -9.17 -3.38
N VAL A 261 -22.48 -9.85 -4.17
CA VAL A 261 -22.82 -11.16 -4.74
C VAL A 261 -22.75 -12.23 -3.66
N MET A 262 -21.58 -12.40 -3.03
CA MET A 262 -21.35 -13.35 -1.94
C MET A 262 -20.22 -12.85 -1.04
N ARG A 263 -20.42 -12.87 0.27
CA ARG A 263 -19.40 -12.49 1.24
C ARG A 263 -18.33 -13.57 1.35
N ASP A 264 -17.09 -13.17 1.72
CA ASP A 264 -15.97 -14.10 1.86
C ASP A 264 -16.22 -15.19 2.89
N ASP A 265 -16.83 -14.84 4.05
CA ASP A 265 -17.16 -15.78 5.10
C ASP A 265 -18.12 -16.88 4.65
N LEU A 266 -19.14 -16.54 3.83
CA LEU A 266 -20.06 -17.51 3.26
C LEU A 266 -19.36 -18.41 2.22
N LEU A 267 -18.53 -17.81 1.35
CA LEU A 267 -17.75 -18.56 0.36
C LEU A 267 -16.85 -19.61 1.03
N VAL A 268 -16.11 -19.19 2.06
CA VAL A 268 -15.24 -20.10 2.82
C VAL A 268 -16.04 -21.15 3.60
N ALA A 269 -17.23 -20.79 4.11
CA ALA A 269 -18.12 -21.76 4.76
C ALA A 269 -18.63 -22.82 3.77
N ILE A 270 -18.98 -22.45 2.53
CA ILE A 270 -19.33 -23.39 1.45
C ILE A 270 -18.14 -24.32 1.17
N ALA A 271 -16.94 -23.75 0.99
CA ALA A 271 -15.72 -24.51 0.71
C ALA A 271 -15.35 -25.50 1.84
N LYS A 272 -15.61 -25.12 3.09
CA LYS A 272 -15.34 -25.95 4.26
C LYS A 272 -16.36 -27.10 4.43
N ARG A 273 -17.65 -26.81 4.20
CA ARG A 273 -18.75 -27.75 4.45
C ARG A 273 -19.06 -28.66 3.28
N GLN A 274 -18.65 -28.31 2.05
CA GLN A 274 -18.84 -29.10 0.83
C GLN A 274 -20.31 -29.52 0.61
N PRO A 275 -21.29 -28.59 0.63
CA PRO A 275 -22.71 -28.92 0.51
C PRO A 275 -22.98 -29.64 -0.82
N SER A 276 -23.86 -30.67 -0.79
CA SER A 276 -24.19 -31.51 -1.95
C SER A 276 -25.62 -31.30 -2.43
N SER A 277 -26.41 -30.60 -1.67
CA SER A 277 -27.81 -30.37 -1.98
C SER A 277 -28.24 -28.92 -1.72
N ARG A 278 -29.37 -28.54 -2.30
CA ARG A 278 -30.02 -27.26 -2.02
C ARG A 278 -30.27 -27.07 -0.51
N ARG A 279 -30.71 -28.11 0.17
CA ARG A 279 -30.99 -28.10 1.62
C ARG A 279 -29.71 -27.78 2.43
N ASP A 280 -28.58 -28.36 2.03
CA ASP A 280 -27.31 -28.11 2.71
C ASP A 280 -26.85 -26.68 2.53
N LEU A 281 -27.06 -26.09 1.34
CA LEU A 281 -26.75 -24.68 1.06
C LEU A 281 -27.66 -23.76 1.88
N GLU A 282 -28.96 -24.03 1.93
CA GLU A 282 -29.94 -23.26 2.71
C GLU A 282 -29.69 -23.32 4.23
N ALA A 283 -29.00 -24.36 4.70
CA ALA A 283 -28.59 -24.50 6.10
C ALA A 283 -27.37 -23.60 6.46
N LEU A 284 -26.73 -23.00 5.46
CA LEU A 284 -25.65 -22.06 5.70
C LEU A 284 -26.17 -20.69 6.09
N ARG A 285 -25.57 -20.09 7.09
CA ARG A 285 -25.91 -18.73 7.49
C ARG A 285 -25.69 -17.78 6.31
N ASP A 286 -26.62 -16.86 6.10
CA ASP A 286 -26.62 -15.84 5.03
C ASP A 286 -26.78 -16.36 3.59
N PHE A 287 -27.01 -17.65 3.36
CA PHE A 287 -27.31 -18.19 2.04
C PHE A 287 -28.78 -17.90 1.60
N ASN A 288 -29.71 -17.79 2.54
CA ASN A 288 -31.16 -17.64 2.29
C ASN A 288 -31.59 -16.28 1.69
N ARG A 289 -30.68 -15.57 1.04
CA ARG A 289 -31.00 -14.35 0.29
C ARG A 289 -31.56 -14.72 -1.09
N PRO A 290 -32.66 -14.07 -1.56
CA PRO A 290 -33.27 -14.40 -2.85
C PRO A 290 -32.30 -14.42 -4.03
N ALA A 291 -31.33 -13.51 -4.03
CA ALA A 291 -30.28 -13.44 -5.06
C ALA A 291 -29.42 -14.71 -5.12
N LEU A 292 -29.06 -15.31 -3.97
CA LEU A 292 -28.28 -16.56 -3.91
C LEU A 292 -29.16 -17.78 -4.14
N LEU A 293 -30.39 -17.79 -3.63
CA LEU A 293 -31.34 -18.90 -3.86
C LEU A 293 -31.63 -19.11 -5.34
N SER A 294 -31.70 -18.04 -6.13
CA SER A 294 -31.87 -18.12 -7.59
C SER A 294 -30.64 -18.70 -8.30
N LYS A 295 -29.48 -18.76 -7.64
CA LYS A 295 -28.20 -19.26 -8.17
C LYS A 295 -27.82 -20.64 -7.64
N THR A 296 -28.67 -21.25 -6.82
CA THR A 296 -28.39 -22.54 -6.18
C THR A 296 -27.89 -23.60 -7.15
N GLN A 297 -28.53 -23.74 -8.34
CA GLN A 297 -28.14 -24.72 -9.35
C GLN A 297 -26.72 -24.48 -9.90
N ALA A 298 -26.39 -23.24 -10.20
CA ALA A 298 -25.04 -22.87 -10.69
C ALA A 298 -23.98 -23.12 -9.61
N ILE A 299 -24.28 -22.77 -8.36
CA ILE A 299 -23.35 -23.02 -7.23
C ILE A 299 -23.14 -24.54 -7.03
N LEU A 300 -24.19 -25.36 -7.10
CA LEU A 300 -24.06 -26.81 -6.98
C LEU A 300 -23.25 -27.41 -8.13
N ALA A 301 -23.38 -26.89 -9.35
CA ALA A 301 -22.57 -27.33 -10.49
C ALA A 301 -21.08 -27.06 -10.24
N GLU A 302 -20.70 -25.88 -9.75
CA GLU A 302 -19.30 -25.59 -9.40
C GLU A 302 -18.76 -26.50 -8.29
N LEU A 303 -19.60 -26.88 -7.32
CA LEU A 303 -19.24 -27.82 -6.27
C LEU A 303 -19.02 -29.24 -6.80
N GLU A 304 -19.81 -29.69 -7.77
CA GLU A 304 -19.63 -30.97 -8.44
C GLU A 304 -18.34 -30.99 -9.25
N GLU A 305 -18.08 -29.95 -10.02
CA GLU A 305 -16.82 -29.79 -10.75
C GLU A 305 -15.61 -29.79 -9.81
N ALA A 306 -15.69 -29.09 -8.66
CA ALA A 306 -14.63 -29.11 -7.67
C ALA A 306 -14.38 -30.52 -7.12
N ARG A 307 -15.43 -31.34 -6.92
CA ARG A 307 -15.30 -32.74 -6.46
C ARG A 307 -14.68 -33.66 -7.52
N ALA A 308 -14.91 -33.35 -8.80
CA ALA A 308 -14.41 -34.14 -9.91
C ALA A 308 -12.92 -33.96 -10.18
N VAL A 309 -12.28 -32.88 -9.65
CA VAL A 309 -10.85 -32.64 -9.85
C VAL A 309 -10.01 -33.75 -9.23
N PRO A 310 -9.08 -34.39 -9.98
CA PRO A 310 -8.18 -35.40 -9.46
C PRO A 310 -7.29 -34.90 -8.31
N GLU A 311 -6.94 -35.80 -7.37
CA GLU A 311 -6.16 -35.45 -6.17
C GLU A 311 -4.80 -34.80 -6.48
N ASP A 312 -4.13 -35.25 -7.54
CA ASP A 312 -2.83 -34.72 -8.01
C ASP A 312 -2.91 -33.29 -8.57
N ARG A 313 -4.12 -32.83 -8.95
CA ARG A 313 -4.35 -31.48 -9.50
C ARG A 313 -4.94 -30.51 -8.48
N LEU A 314 -5.19 -30.96 -7.26
CA LEU A 314 -5.71 -30.09 -6.22
C LEU A 314 -4.67 -29.04 -5.79
N PRO A 315 -5.10 -27.82 -5.47
CA PRO A 315 -4.21 -26.79 -4.94
C PRO A 315 -3.42 -27.29 -3.74
N GLU A 316 -2.19 -26.84 -3.62
CA GLU A 316 -1.40 -27.12 -2.43
C GLU A 316 -1.96 -26.37 -1.21
N LEU A 317 -1.81 -27.01 -0.04
CA LEU A 317 -2.22 -26.39 1.22
C LEU A 317 -1.41 -25.10 1.42
N SER A 318 -2.10 -24.02 1.72
CA SER A 318 -1.45 -22.84 2.27
C SER A 318 -0.96 -23.20 3.67
N GLN A 319 0.30 -23.58 3.78
CA GLN A 319 0.90 -23.83 5.08
C GLN A 319 1.00 -22.49 5.80
N ARG A 320 0.34 -22.38 6.95
CA ARG A 320 0.76 -21.36 7.92
C ARG A 320 2.13 -21.80 8.40
N PRO A 321 3.14 -20.93 8.32
CA PRO A 321 4.41 -21.26 8.95
C PRO A 321 4.15 -21.56 10.44
N ASP A 322 4.61 -22.71 10.92
CA ASP A 322 4.51 -23.07 12.34
C ASP A 322 5.47 -22.18 13.15
N ASP A 323 4.89 -21.22 13.87
CA ASP A 323 5.66 -20.44 14.81
C ASP A 323 5.99 -21.29 16.05
N SER A 324 7.23 -21.19 16.55
CA SER A 324 7.59 -21.79 17.82
C SER A 324 6.73 -21.22 18.97
N PRO A 325 6.47 -21.98 20.06
CA PRO A 325 5.64 -21.49 21.17
C PRO A 325 6.08 -20.14 21.73
N GLY A 326 7.38 -19.83 21.71
CA GLY A 326 7.97 -18.59 22.18
C GLY A 326 8.04 -17.47 21.13
N ALA A 327 7.72 -17.72 19.86
CA ALA A 327 7.94 -16.77 18.76
C ALA A 327 7.30 -15.40 18.99
N SER A 328 6.09 -15.35 19.56
CA SER A 328 5.41 -14.08 19.84
C SER A 328 6.12 -13.24 20.92
N THR A 329 6.67 -13.89 21.94
CA THR A 329 7.44 -13.22 22.99
C THR A 329 8.76 -12.66 22.43
N VAL A 330 9.47 -13.49 21.66
CA VAL A 330 10.73 -13.07 21.02
C VAL A 330 10.47 -11.94 20.01
N ALA A 331 9.41 -12.04 19.20
CA ALA A 331 9.04 -10.97 18.28
C ALA A 331 8.75 -9.64 18.99
N SER A 332 8.16 -9.68 20.19
CA SER A 332 7.94 -8.46 20.99
C SER A 332 9.25 -7.83 21.50
N LEU A 333 10.24 -8.64 21.86
CA LEU A 333 11.58 -8.15 22.19
C LEU A 333 12.28 -7.52 20.97
N LEU A 334 12.24 -8.20 19.82
CA LEU A 334 12.79 -7.66 18.58
C LEU A 334 12.08 -6.36 18.17
N SER A 335 10.76 -6.27 18.35
CA SER A 335 9.98 -5.05 18.08
C SER A 335 10.43 -3.89 18.99
N ALA A 336 10.69 -4.13 20.26
CA ALA A 336 11.17 -3.11 21.19
C ALA A 336 12.56 -2.60 20.80
N ALA A 337 13.49 -3.51 20.44
CA ALA A 337 14.81 -3.14 19.92
C ALA A 337 14.72 -2.31 18.64
N LEU A 338 13.87 -2.77 17.72
CA LEU A 338 13.66 -2.08 16.45
C LEU A 338 13.07 -0.68 16.64
N ALA A 339 12.08 -0.53 17.53
CA ALA A 339 11.49 0.77 17.85
C ALA A 339 12.54 1.76 18.35
N GLN A 340 13.41 1.32 19.29
CA GLN A 340 14.50 2.13 19.81
C GLN A 340 15.48 2.55 18.69
N LEU A 341 15.85 1.61 17.83
CA LEU A 341 16.77 1.85 16.69
C LEU A 341 16.15 2.83 15.68
N CYS A 342 14.88 2.67 15.38
CA CYS A 342 14.15 3.53 14.44
C CYS A 342 14.08 4.99 14.92
N ILE A 343 13.87 5.22 16.23
CA ILE A 343 13.92 6.58 16.81
C ILE A 343 15.33 7.17 16.63
N GLN A 344 16.37 6.41 17.01
CA GLN A 344 17.77 6.87 16.91
C GLN A 344 18.19 7.22 15.49
N HIS A 345 17.71 6.44 14.53
CA HIS A 345 18.02 6.63 13.11
C HIS A 345 17.01 7.49 12.37
N LYS A 346 15.97 8.02 13.03
CA LYS A 346 14.93 8.82 12.39
C LYS A 346 14.36 8.12 11.14
N VAL A 347 13.77 6.95 11.33
CA VAL A 347 13.06 6.18 10.30
C VAL A 347 11.79 5.60 10.90
N SER A 348 10.71 5.54 10.14
CA SER A 348 9.46 4.95 10.63
C SER A 348 9.58 3.44 10.80
N GLY A 349 9.32 2.94 12.00
CA GLY A 349 9.44 1.50 12.30
C GLY A 349 8.50 0.63 11.46
N SER A 350 7.31 1.12 11.14
CA SER A 350 6.34 0.41 10.29
C SER A 350 6.79 0.25 8.83
N LEU A 351 7.74 1.08 8.37
CA LEU A 351 8.37 0.93 7.06
C LEU A 351 9.51 -0.09 7.11
N VAL A 352 10.17 -0.23 8.26
CA VAL A 352 11.28 -1.18 8.43
C VAL A 352 10.77 -2.61 8.54
N ALA A 353 9.82 -2.88 9.45
CA ALA A 353 9.28 -4.21 9.66
C ALA A 353 7.91 -4.20 10.35
N ASN A 354 7.14 -5.23 10.08
CA ASN A 354 5.96 -5.61 10.86
C ASN A 354 6.22 -6.88 11.69
N VAL A 355 5.27 -7.27 12.53
CA VAL A 355 5.39 -8.47 13.38
C VAL A 355 5.57 -9.77 12.59
N SER A 356 4.99 -9.86 11.37
CA SER A 356 5.16 -11.03 10.51
C SER A 356 6.59 -11.17 10.02
N ASP A 357 7.24 -10.05 9.69
CA ASP A 357 8.65 -10.02 9.25
C ASP A 357 9.58 -10.48 10.38
N LEU A 358 9.32 -10.03 11.60
CA LEU A 358 10.09 -10.46 12.78
C LEU A 358 9.89 -11.95 13.08
N LYS A 359 8.67 -12.46 12.94
CA LYS A 359 8.39 -13.90 13.09
C LYS A 359 9.04 -14.72 11.97
N HIS A 360 9.07 -14.21 10.74
CA HIS A 360 9.81 -14.85 9.65
C HIS A 360 11.32 -14.93 9.98
N LEU A 361 11.92 -13.86 10.48
CA LEU A 361 13.31 -13.87 10.93
C LEU A 361 13.56 -14.91 12.02
N ILE A 362 12.65 -15.05 13.00
CA ILE A 362 12.76 -16.05 14.08
C ILE A 362 12.70 -17.47 13.51
N ARG A 363 11.75 -17.79 12.63
CA ARG A 363 11.64 -19.11 11.98
C ARG A 363 12.90 -19.41 11.19
N TRP A 364 13.31 -18.51 10.31
CA TRP A 364 14.53 -18.66 9.52
C TRP A 364 15.78 -18.95 10.39
N TYR A 365 15.87 -18.26 11.53
CA TYR A 365 16.96 -18.48 12.49
C TYR A 365 16.90 -19.91 13.09
N LEU A 366 15.71 -20.37 13.50
CA LEU A 366 15.50 -21.69 14.11
C LEU A 366 15.64 -22.83 13.10
N ASP A 367 15.30 -22.60 11.83
CA ASP A 367 15.38 -23.59 10.74
C ASP A 367 16.81 -23.74 10.18
N GLY A 368 17.80 -23.17 10.86
CA GLY A 368 19.21 -23.30 10.48
C GLY A 368 19.68 -22.31 9.41
N ARG A 369 18.94 -21.24 9.21
CA ARG A 369 19.29 -20.11 8.31
C ARG A 369 19.38 -20.50 6.83
N PRO A 370 18.34 -21.08 6.24
CA PRO A 370 18.36 -21.51 4.84
C PRO A 370 18.47 -20.31 3.90
N GLU A 371 19.41 -20.34 2.95
CA GLU A 371 19.68 -19.21 2.04
C GLU A 371 18.47 -18.89 1.14
N HIS A 372 17.70 -19.91 0.76
CA HIS A 372 16.53 -19.73 -0.13
C HIS A 372 15.34 -18.99 0.51
N ASP A 373 15.31 -18.84 1.84
CA ASP A 373 14.23 -18.19 2.59
C ASP A 373 14.76 -17.04 3.45
N ARG A 374 15.85 -16.39 2.99
CA ARG A 374 16.51 -15.30 3.72
C ARG A 374 15.56 -14.11 3.91
N PRO A 375 15.33 -13.65 5.17
CA PRO A 375 14.43 -12.54 5.44
C PRO A 375 14.91 -11.20 4.86
N ALA A 376 13.99 -10.42 4.31
CA ALA A 376 14.26 -9.06 3.81
C ALA A 376 14.88 -8.13 4.88
N LEU A 377 14.62 -8.39 6.16
CA LEU A 377 15.26 -7.69 7.29
C LEU A 377 16.79 -7.86 7.37
N LEU A 378 17.35 -8.83 6.66
CA LEU A 378 18.80 -9.07 6.58
C LEU A 378 19.42 -8.57 5.27
N GLU A 379 18.61 -7.96 4.40
CA GLU A 379 19.03 -7.53 3.07
C GLU A 379 18.96 -6.02 2.89
N GLY A 380 19.64 -5.55 1.87
CA GLY A 380 19.61 -4.15 1.45
C GLY A 380 19.88 -3.16 2.58
N TRP A 381 19.10 -2.10 2.62
CA TRP A 381 19.19 -1.06 3.64
C TRP A 381 18.67 -1.52 5.01
N ARG A 382 17.68 -2.42 5.05
CA ARG A 382 17.16 -3.00 6.30
C ARG A 382 18.22 -3.83 7.00
N GLY A 383 18.97 -4.64 6.25
CA GLY A 383 20.07 -5.43 6.77
C GLY A 383 21.18 -4.56 7.36
N LYS A 384 21.50 -3.44 6.70
CA LYS A 384 22.47 -2.45 7.21
C LYS A 384 21.97 -1.72 8.46
N LEU A 385 20.67 -1.41 8.52
CA LEU A 385 20.05 -0.69 9.64
C LEU A 385 19.92 -1.58 10.89
N CYS A 386 19.31 -2.75 10.76
CA CYS A 386 18.87 -3.54 11.91
C CYS A 386 19.31 -5.01 11.88
N GLY A 387 19.72 -5.56 10.73
CA GLY A 387 19.97 -6.99 10.57
C GLY A 387 20.96 -7.57 11.59
N GLN A 388 22.10 -6.94 11.78
CA GLN A 388 23.12 -7.38 12.73
C GLN A 388 22.60 -7.35 14.18
N LEU A 389 21.92 -6.27 14.58
CA LEU A 389 21.37 -6.12 15.92
C LEU A 389 20.31 -7.20 16.22
N LEU A 390 19.39 -7.45 15.30
CA LEU A 390 18.34 -8.44 15.49
C LEU A 390 18.92 -9.86 15.61
N LEU A 391 19.96 -10.20 14.84
CA LEU A 391 20.68 -11.48 14.98
C LEU A 391 21.41 -11.59 16.33
N GLU A 392 22.08 -10.55 16.78
CA GLU A 392 22.76 -10.55 18.09
C GLU A 392 21.80 -10.77 19.26
N ILE A 393 20.56 -10.25 19.16
CA ILE A 393 19.51 -10.49 20.14
C ILE A 393 19.07 -11.96 20.12
N LEU A 394 18.83 -12.52 18.92
CA LEU A 394 18.44 -13.94 18.78
C LEU A 394 19.50 -14.90 19.26
N GLU A 395 20.77 -14.53 19.15
CA GLU A 395 21.94 -15.30 19.62
C GLU A 395 22.24 -15.11 21.10
N GLY A 396 21.44 -14.28 21.82
CA GLY A 396 21.66 -13.99 23.25
C GLY A 396 22.90 -13.13 23.52
N ARG A 397 23.43 -12.44 22.51
CA ARG A 397 24.62 -11.56 22.64
C ARG A 397 24.27 -10.11 23.02
N ARG A 398 22.98 -9.80 23.14
CA ARG A 398 22.48 -8.48 23.57
C ARG A 398 21.46 -8.63 24.68
N THR A 399 21.54 -7.73 25.65
CA THR A 399 20.58 -7.61 26.74
C THR A 399 19.86 -6.28 26.70
N PHE A 400 18.66 -6.27 27.29
CA PHE A 400 17.82 -5.08 27.41
C PHE A 400 17.93 -4.54 28.83
N ARG A 401 18.21 -3.26 28.94
CA ARG A 401 18.16 -2.56 30.23
C ARG A 401 17.30 -1.30 30.10
N VAL A 402 16.29 -1.17 30.95
CA VAL A 402 15.53 0.09 31.06
C VAL A 402 16.44 1.09 31.78
N VAL A 403 16.74 2.18 31.10
CA VAL A 403 17.64 3.24 31.59
C VAL A 403 16.85 4.34 32.29
N ASP A 404 15.88 4.90 31.57
CA ASP A 404 14.97 5.94 32.06
C ASP A 404 13.64 5.83 31.32
N PRO A 405 12.56 5.39 32.00
CA PRO A 405 11.24 5.24 31.37
C PRO A 405 10.63 6.54 30.83
N ALA A 406 11.10 7.70 31.28
CA ALA A 406 10.62 9.01 30.84
C ALA A 406 11.44 9.58 29.68
N SER A 407 12.55 8.95 29.33
CA SER A 407 13.43 9.37 28.22
C SER A 407 12.84 9.06 26.86
N GLU A 408 13.23 9.82 25.85
CA GLU A 408 13.00 9.47 24.43
C GLU A 408 13.68 8.14 24.07
N TYR A 409 14.74 7.77 24.78
CA TYR A 409 15.50 6.52 24.61
C TYR A 409 15.45 5.66 25.89
N PRO A 410 14.30 5.07 26.21
CA PRO A 410 14.08 4.42 27.50
C PRO A 410 14.87 3.13 27.70
N VAL A 411 15.37 2.52 26.61
CA VAL A 411 16.03 1.21 26.64
C VAL A 411 17.46 1.31 26.09
N ALA A 412 18.41 0.74 26.82
CA ALA A 412 19.75 0.46 26.32
C ALA A 412 19.88 -1.00 25.87
N LEU A 413 20.55 -1.23 24.77
CA LEU A 413 20.91 -2.55 24.23
C LEU A 413 22.40 -2.75 24.45
N GLU A 414 22.76 -3.54 25.46
CA GLU A 414 24.13 -3.74 25.92
C GLU A 414 24.63 -5.13 25.49
N PRO A 415 25.96 -5.33 25.30
CA PRO A 415 26.50 -6.68 25.16
C PRO A 415 26.12 -7.55 26.36
N ALA A 416 25.76 -8.84 26.11
CA ALA A 416 25.41 -9.80 27.15
C ALA A 416 26.62 -10.28 27.92
#